data_0312fd89152f9cd71c086d559da3370b
#
_entry.id   0312fd89152f9cd71c086d559da3370b
#
_cell.length_a   1.000
_cell.length_b   1.000
_cell.length_c   1.000
_cell.angle_alpha   90.00
_cell.angle_beta   90.00
_cell.angle_gamma   90.00
#
_symmetry.space_group_name_H-M   'P 1'
#
loop_
_entity.id
_entity.type
_entity.pdbx_description
1 polymer ?
#
loop_
_entity_poly.entity_id
_entity_poly.type
_entity_poly.pdbx_seq_one_letter_code
_entity_poly.pdbx_strand_id
1 'polypeptide(L)'
;MCIRDRVTIGNLVLGSYSLSALSQPIAHSQYLWSALGMALAGWGSILLGGCPLRQLILAGEGNGDSAVTVLGMIVGAAVSHNFGLAGAADSVAEDGTYVVGGIGTAGMAAVAIGFAVLLAITVTHLPKTEAVSRD
;
A
#
# COMPACT_ATOMS: atom_id res chain seq x y z
N MET A 1 -20.57 6.23 -2.47
CA MET A 1 -20.87 6.02 -3.88
C MET A 1 -21.03 7.33 -4.66
N CYS A 2 -21.77 8.32 -4.18
CA CYS A 2 -22.09 9.52 -4.98
C CYS A 2 -20.94 10.48 -5.35
N ILE A 3 -19.88 10.57 -4.57
CA ILE A 3 -18.78 11.54 -4.86
C ILE A 3 -17.93 11.05 -6.04
N ARG A 4 -17.58 9.77 -6.04
CA ARG A 4 -16.78 9.16 -7.09
C ARG A 4 -17.50 9.20 -8.45
N ASP A 5 -18.80 8.93 -8.45
CA ASP A 5 -19.62 8.96 -9.67
C ASP A 5 -19.73 10.38 -10.23
N ARG A 6 -19.90 11.39 -9.38
CA ARG A 6 -19.95 12.80 -9.80
C ARG A 6 -18.63 13.29 -10.39
N VAL A 7 -17.49 12.90 -9.80
CA VAL A 7 -16.17 13.24 -10.33
C VAL A 7 -15.93 12.56 -11.67
N THR A 8 -16.33 11.29 -11.82
CA THR A 8 -16.19 10.56 -13.08
C THR A 8 -17.05 11.19 -14.17
N ILE A 9 -18.32 11.52 -13.88
CA ILE A 9 -19.23 12.19 -14.83
C ILE A 9 -18.71 13.58 -15.17
N GLY A 10 -18.23 14.34 -14.18
CA GLY A 10 -17.65 15.67 -14.40
C GLY A 10 -16.45 15.62 -15.33
N ASN A 11 -15.52 14.69 -15.13
CA ASN A 11 -14.36 14.52 -16.00
C ASN A 11 -14.74 14.06 -17.41
N LEU A 12 -15.78 13.24 -17.54
CA LEU A 12 -16.29 12.80 -18.85
C LEU A 12 -16.89 13.96 -19.63
N VAL A 13 -17.69 14.81 -18.97
CA VAL A 13 -18.34 15.99 -19.58
C VAL A 13 -17.33 17.05 -19.97
N LEU A 14 -16.27 17.26 -19.16
CA LEU A 14 -15.20 18.20 -19.42
C LEU A 14 -14.17 17.69 -20.44
N GLY A 15 -14.32 16.47 -20.95
CA GLY A 15 -13.37 15.85 -21.89
C GLY A 15 -11.98 15.57 -21.28
N SER A 16 -11.84 15.69 -19.96
CA SER A 16 -10.59 15.48 -19.23
C SER A 16 -10.35 14.01 -18.86
N TYR A 17 -11.23 13.11 -19.32
CA TYR A 17 -11.13 11.68 -19.02
C TYR A 17 -10.06 11.04 -19.91
N SER A 18 -8.87 10.84 -19.34
CA SER A 18 -7.78 10.12 -19.98
C SER A 18 -7.73 8.69 -19.44
N LEU A 19 -7.94 7.72 -20.32
CA LEU A 19 -7.73 6.29 -20.02
C LEU A 19 -6.24 5.90 -20.11
N SER A 20 -5.38 6.85 -20.47
CA SER A 20 -3.95 6.60 -20.61
C SER A 20 -3.27 6.56 -19.24
N ALA A 21 -2.63 5.46 -18.92
CA ALA A 21 -1.78 5.33 -17.74
C ALA A 21 -0.57 6.29 -17.79
N LEU A 22 -0.20 6.73 -18.99
CA LEU A 22 0.94 7.63 -19.23
C LEU A 22 0.76 9.05 -18.71
N SER A 23 -0.47 9.48 -18.42
CA SER A 23 -0.76 10.82 -17.91
C SER A 23 -0.96 10.85 -16.40
N GLN A 24 -0.81 9.73 -15.70
CA GLN A 24 -1.03 9.65 -14.26
C GLN A 24 0.30 9.63 -13.49
N PRO A 25 0.46 10.49 -12.46
CA PRO A 25 1.76 10.71 -11.82
C PRO A 25 2.32 9.50 -11.03
N ILE A 26 1.55 8.43 -10.85
CA ILE A 26 1.97 7.24 -10.08
C ILE A 26 1.70 5.94 -10.85
N ALA A 27 1.17 6.02 -12.07
CA ALA A 27 0.87 4.84 -12.84
C ALA A 27 2.14 4.23 -13.44
N HIS A 28 2.32 2.94 -13.25
CA HIS A 28 3.39 2.14 -13.84
C HIS A 28 2.84 0.78 -14.28
N SER A 29 3.51 0.16 -15.23
CA SER A 29 3.08 -1.11 -15.84
C SER A 29 3.55 -2.36 -15.08
N GLN A 30 4.26 -2.21 -13.97
CA GLN A 30 4.76 -3.33 -13.17
C GLN A 30 3.68 -3.89 -12.22
N TYR A 31 2.67 -4.53 -12.79
CA TYR A 31 1.51 -5.06 -12.03
C TYR A 31 1.88 -6.09 -10.97
N LEU A 32 2.93 -6.88 -11.19
CA LEU A 32 3.38 -7.88 -10.22
C LEU A 32 3.79 -7.24 -8.89
N TRP A 33 4.58 -6.17 -8.96
CA TRP A 33 5.04 -5.46 -7.77
C TRP A 33 3.90 -4.72 -7.06
N SER A 34 2.94 -4.21 -7.82
CA SER A 34 1.72 -3.62 -7.25
C SER A 34 0.89 -4.67 -6.51
N ALA A 35 0.73 -5.87 -7.08
CA ALA A 35 0.04 -6.98 -6.45
C ALA A 35 0.74 -7.44 -5.15
N LEU A 36 2.09 -7.55 -5.19
CA LEU A 36 2.87 -7.91 -4.00
C LEU A 36 2.77 -6.83 -2.91
N GLY A 37 2.81 -5.56 -3.27
CA GLY A 37 2.62 -4.46 -2.31
C GLY A 37 1.23 -4.48 -1.67
N MET A 38 0.18 -4.74 -2.45
CA MET A 38 -1.18 -4.91 -1.92
C MET A 38 -1.31 -6.15 -1.03
N ALA A 39 -0.68 -7.25 -1.39
CA ALA A 39 -0.65 -8.46 -0.56
C ALA A 39 0.06 -8.21 0.78
N LEU A 40 1.18 -7.48 0.76
CA LEU A 40 1.90 -7.06 1.96
C LEU A 40 1.03 -6.19 2.86
N ALA A 41 0.36 -5.18 2.28
CA ALA A 41 -0.55 -4.30 3.01
C ALA A 41 -1.75 -5.04 3.58
N GLY A 42 -2.33 -5.97 2.83
CA GLY A 42 -3.43 -6.82 3.28
C GLY A 42 -3.02 -7.72 4.45
N TRP A 43 -1.86 -8.37 4.34
CA TRP A 43 -1.33 -9.20 5.43
C TRP A 43 -1.06 -8.38 6.68
N GLY A 44 -0.41 -7.22 6.55
CA GLY A 44 -0.18 -6.30 7.66
C GLY A 44 -1.49 -5.87 8.33
N SER A 45 -2.54 -5.59 7.55
CA SER A 45 -3.87 -5.23 8.05
C SER A 45 -4.52 -6.34 8.89
N ILE A 46 -4.32 -7.60 8.53
CA ILE A 46 -4.81 -8.74 9.30
C ILE A 46 -4.10 -8.82 10.65
N LEU A 47 -2.78 -8.67 10.67
CA LEU A 47 -1.98 -8.70 11.91
C LEU A 47 -2.32 -7.54 12.85
N LEU A 48 -2.67 -6.38 12.30
CA LEU A 48 -3.06 -5.18 13.07
C LEU A 48 -4.53 -5.22 13.52
N GLY A 49 -5.30 -6.24 13.15
CA GLY A 49 -6.71 -6.39 13.52
C GLY A 49 -7.66 -5.44 12.78
N GLY A 50 -7.24 -4.83 11.70
CA GLY A 50 -8.11 -3.99 10.88
C GLY A 50 -7.37 -3.18 9.81
N CYS A 51 -8.16 -2.64 8.87
CA CYS A 51 -7.62 -1.80 7.82
C CYS A 51 -7.10 -0.45 8.38
N PRO A 52 -6.22 0.26 7.65
CA PRO A 52 -5.68 1.55 8.07
C PRO A 52 -6.75 2.58 8.45
N LEU A 53 -7.87 2.62 7.73
CA LEU A 53 -8.98 3.52 8.02
C LEU A 53 -9.61 3.22 9.39
N ARG A 54 -9.82 1.95 9.72
CA ARG A 54 -10.33 1.54 11.03
C ARG A 54 -9.40 1.96 12.16
N GLN A 55 -8.09 1.81 11.96
CA GLN A 55 -7.09 2.22 12.95
C GLN A 55 -7.12 3.74 13.19
N LEU A 56 -7.31 4.54 12.15
CA LEU A 56 -7.47 5.99 12.26
C LEU A 56 -8.71 6.37 13.08
N ILE A 57 -9.84 5.70 12.83
CA ILE A 57 -11.09 5.95 13.56
C ILE A 57 -10.91 5.60 15.05
N LEU A 58 -10.39 4.41 15.34
CA LEU A 58 -10.15 3.95 16.70
C LEU A 58 -9.15 4.84 17.45
N ALA A 59 -8.11 5.33 16.78
CA ALA A 59 -7.18 6.29 17.35
C ALA A 59 -7.87 7.61 17.70
N GLY A 60 -8.80 8.09 16.84
CA GLY A 60 -9.62 9.25 17.11
C GLY A 60 -10.61 9.07 18.27
N GLU A 61 -11.03 7.84 18.54
CA GLU A 61 -11.87 7.46 19.69
C GLU A 61 -11.06 7.30 21.00
N GLY A 62 -9.73 7.49 20.94
CA GLY A 62 -8.86 7.44 22.11
C GLY A 62 -8.23 6.06 22.38
N ASN A 63 -8.28 5.14 21.44
CA ASN A 63 -7.61 3.85 21.56
C ASN A 63 -6.08 4.02 21.38
N GLY A 64 -5.31 3.78 22.46
CA GLY A 64 -3.87 3.95 22.48
C GLY A 64 -3.12 3.03 21.51
N ASP A 65 -3.53 1.77 21.38
CA ASP A 65 -2.87 0.80 20.48
C ASP A 65 -3.05 1.21 19.02
N SER A 66 -4.24 1.69 18.68
CA SER A 66 -4.51 2.22 17.35
C SER A 66 -3.76 3.51 17.07
N ALA A 67 -3.55 4.37 18.08
CA ALA A 67 -2.74 5.58 17.95
C ALA A 67 -1.26 5.24 17.65
N VAL A 68 -0.70 4.24 18.30
CA VAL A 68 0.66 3.75 17.99
C VAL A 68 0.73 3.20 16.57
N THR A 69 -0.27 2.47 16.14
CA THR A 69 -0.37 1.97 14.77
C THR A 69 -0.39 3.10 13.75
N VAL A 70 -1.16 4.15 13.99
CA VAL A 70 -1.22 5.34 13.13
C VAL A 70 0.12 6.06 13.06
N LEU A 71 0.81 6.22 14.20
CA LEU A 71 2.16 6.76 14.22
C LEU A 71 3.13 5.90 13.40
N GLY A 72 3.04 4.58 13.51
CA GLY A 72 3.82 3.64 12.70
C GLY A 72 3.57 3.83 11.19
N MET A 73 2.33 4.05 10.78
CA MET A 73 2.00 4.34 9.38
C MET A 73 2.61 5.66 8.90
N ILE A 74 2.58 6.71 9.72
CA ILE A 74 3.17 8.02 9.38
C ILE A 74 4.69 7.89 9.23
N VAL A 75 5.36 7.24 10.17
CA VAL A 75 6.81 7.01 10.11
C VAL A 75 7.17 6.14 8.91
N GLY A 76 6.41 5.08 8.65
CA GLY A 76 6.61 4.23 7.49
C GLY A 76 6.46 4.99 6.16
N ALA A 77 5.47 5.86 6.06
CA ALA A 77 5.27 6.71 4.89
C ALA A 77 6.44 7.70 4.72
N ALA A 78 6.89 8.33 5.79
CA ALA A 78 8.02 9.26 5.79
C ALA A 78 9.32 8.56 5.34
N VAL A 79 9.60 7.38 5.85
CA VAL A 79 10.75 6.56 5.46
C VAL A 79 10.64 6.17 3.98
N SER A 80 9.48 5.69 3.55
CA SER A 80 9.24 5.30 2.17
C SER A 80 9.48 6.45 1.19
N HIS A 81 9.01 7.65 1.55
CA HIS A 81 9.21 8.84 0.73
C HIS A 81 10.66 9.32 0.72
N ASN A 82 11.31 9.36 1.89
CA ASN A 82 12.68 9.86 2.03
C ASN A 82 13.72 8.96 1.34
N PHE A 83 13.52 7.65 1.36
CA PHE A 83 14.44 6.68 0.73
C PHE A 83 14.04 6.33 -0.72
N GLY A 84 13.03 7.00 -1.29
CA GLY A 84 12.61 6.74 -2.65
C GLY A 84 12.13 5.29 -2.89
N LEU A 85 11.50 4.68 -1.89
CA LEU A 85 10.98 3.31 -1.99
C LEU A 85 9.72 3.21 -2.85
N ALA A 86 9.06 4.35 -3.10
CA ALA A 86 7.93 4.43 -4.00
C ALA A 86 8.40 4.27 -5.45
N GLY A 87 7.62 3.58 -6.26
CA GLY A 87 7.90 3.43 -7.69
C GLY A 87 7.78 4.75 -8.44
N ALA A 88 8.57 4.88 -9.51
CA ALA A 88 8.44 5.98 -10.46
C ALA A 88 7.30 5.70 -11.45
N ALA A 89 6.63 6.77 -11.91
CA ALA A 89 5.64 6.66 -12.97
C ALA A 89 6.28 6.32 -14.31
N ASP A 90 5.53 5.64 -15.18
CA ASP A 90 5.92 5.46 -16.58
C ASP A 90 5.95 6.84 -17.25
N SER A 91 6.97 7.10 -18.04
CA SER A 91 7.16 8.37 -18.75
C SER A 91 7.56 8.14 -20.20
N VAL A 92 7.33 9.17 -21.01
CA VAL A 92 7.85 9.19 -22.37
C VAL A 92 8.99 10.20 -22.38
N ALA A 93 10.19 9.76 -22.77
CA ALA A 93 11.33 10.65 -22.94
C ALA A 93 11.11 11.64 -24.09
N GLU A 94 11.84 12.74 -24.11
CA GLU A 94 11.74 13.76 -25.17
C GLU A 94 12.01 13.17 -26.57
N ASP A 95 12.76 12.08 -26.65
CA ASP A 95 13.04 11.32 -27.89
C ASP A 95 11.89 10.41 -28.34
N GLY A 96 10.74 10.44 -27.63
CA GLY A 96 9.60 9.54 -27.94
C GLY A 96 9.77 8.10 -27.45
N THR A 97 10.86 7.81 -26.74
CA THR A 97 11.11 6.48 -26.17
C THR A 97 10.28 6.27 -24.91
N TYR A 98 9.59 5.14 -24.82
CA TYR A 98 8.82 4.76 -23.63
C TYR A 98 9.79 4.29 -22.52
N VAL A 99 9.82 5.05 -21.43
CA VAL A 99 10.59 4.71 -20.23
C VAL A 99 9.65 4.07 -19.23
N VAL A 100 9.82 2.78 -19.02
CA VAL A 100 9.06 2.03 -18.02
C VAL A 100 9.50 2.48 -16.64
N GLY A 101 8.60 3.11 -15.91
CA GLY A 101 8.74 3.40 -14.48
C GLY A 101 8.62 2.12 -13.67
N GLY A 102 8.51 2.26 -12.39
CA GLY A 102 8.27 1.15 -11.49
C GLY A 102 9.15 1.18 -10.26
N ILE A 103 9.13 0.07 -9.53
CA ILE A 103 9.84 -0.04 -8.27
C ILE A 103 11.34 -0.15 -8.51
N GLY A 104 12.13 0.71 -7.87
CA GLY A 104 13.58 0.62 -7.87
C GLY A 104 14.10 -0.56 -7.06
N THR A 105 15.41 -0.83 -7.15
CA THR A 105 16.06 -1.91 -6.36
C THR A 105 15.85 -1.74 -4.86
N ALA A 106 15.85 -0.51 -4.37
CA ALA A 106 15.55 -0.19 -2.97
C ALA A 106 14.12 -0.57 -2.58
N GLY A 107 13.14 -0.28 -3.43
CA GLY A 107 11.75 -0.65 -3.21
C GLY A 107 11.53 -2.17 -3.26
N MET A 108 12.19 -2.89 -4.18
CA MET A 108 12.16 -4.36 -4.22
C MET A 108 12.71 -4.97 -2.93
N ALA A 109 13.83 -4.46 -2.43
CA ALA A 109 14.40 -4.88 -1.16
C ALA A 109 13.45 -4.59 0.00
N ALA A 110 12.79 -3.43 0.02
CA ALA A 110 11.83 -3.06 1.04
C ALA A 110 10.62 -4.01 1.08
N VAL A 111 10.08 -4.40 -0.07
CA VAL A 111 8.98 -5.37 -0.16
C VAL A 111 9.43 -6.74 0.36
N ALA A 112 10.62 -7.21 -0.03
CA ALA A 112 11.16 -8.49 0.44
C ALA A 112 11.39 -8.49 1.96
N ILE A 113 11.97 -7.43 2.51
CA ILE A 113 12.16 -7.25 3.96
C ILE A 113 10.81 -7.20 4.68
N GLY A 114 9.83 -6.48 4.12
CA GLY A 114 8.49 -6.40 4.66
C GLY A 114 7.83 -7.78 4.77
N PHE A 115 7.91 -8.61 3.74
CA PHE A 115 7.41 -9.99 3.78
C PHE A 115 8.15 -10.82 4.83
N ALA A 116 9.47 -10.73 4.91
CA ALA A 116 10.26 -11.45 5.91
C ALA A 116 9.88 -11.06 7.34
N VAL A 117 9.70 -9.78 7.61
CA VAL A 117 9.28 -9.26 8.94
C VAL A 117 7.87 -9.73 9.28
N LEU A 118 6.90 -9.62 8.36
CA LEU A 118 5.53 -10.08 8.62
C LEU A 118 5.48 -11.59 8.84
N LEU A 119 6.26 -12.35 8.10
CA LEU A 119 6.36 -13.79 8.27
C LEU A 119 6.96 -14.16 9.63
N ALA A 120 8.03 -13.48 10.03
CA ALA A 120 8.65 -13.67 11.35
C ALA A 120 7.65 -13.36 12.47
N ILE A 121 6.92 -12.23 12.39
CA ILE A 121 5.89 -11.87 13.36
C ILE A 121 4.79 -12.95 13.39
N THR A 122 4.30 -13.39 12.24
CA THR A 122 3.27 -14.41 12.15
C THR A 122 3.71 -15.71 12.80
N VAL A 123 4.94 -16.18 12.51
CA VAL A 123 5.48 -17.42 13.08
C VAL A 123 5.68 -17.31 14.59
N THR A 124 6.18 -16.18 15.08
CA THR A 124 6.40 -15.97 16.51
C THR A 124 5.10 -15.82 17.31
N HIS A 125 4.05 -15.30 16.68
CA HIS A 125 2.75 -15.07 17.30
C HIS A 125 1.69 -16.12 16.93
N LEU A 126 2.04 -17.17 16.17
CA LEU A 126 1.15 -18.30 16.00
C LEU A 126 0.78 -18.82 17.40
N PRO A 127 -0.52 -18.88 17.76
CA PRO A 127 -0.91 -19.50 19.02
C PRO A 127 -0.41 -20.96 18.96
N LYS A 128 0.43 -21.35 19.93
CA LYS A 128 0.68 -22.77 20.16
C LYS A 128 -0.70 -23.37 20.32
N THR A 129 -1.07 -24.22 19.37
CA THR A 129 -2.29 -25.01 19.47
C THR A 129 -2.09 -25.92 20.68
N GLU A 130 -2.44 -25.44 21.87
CA GLU A 130 -2.68 -26.32 22.97
C GLU A 130 -3.85 -27.17 22.52
N ALA A 131 -3.57 -28.45 22.36
CA ALA A 131 -4.59 -29.45 22.09
C ALA A 131 -5.70 -29.20 23.10
N VAL A 132 -6.86 -28.71 22.63
CA VAL A 132 -8.07 -28.67 23.42
C VAL A 132 -8.35 -30.15 23.71
N SER A 133 -7.89 -30.60 24.87
CA SER A 133 -8.31 -31.86 25.46
C SER A 133 -9.83 -31.79 25.57
N ARG A 134 -10.52 -32.50 24.69
CA ARG A 134 -11.92 -32.75 24.81
C ARG A 134 -12.04 -33.86 25.90
N ASP A 135 -12.36 -33.43 27.10
CA ASP A 135 -13.03 -34.25 28.08
C ASP A 135 -14.54 -34.04 28.00
#